data_4d6d2653c34b9c8b067abf916b422963
#
_entry.id   4d6d2653c34b9c8b067abf916b422963
#
_cell.length_a   1.000
_cell.length_b   1.000
_cell.length_c   1.000
_cell.angle_alpha   90.00
_cell.angle_beta   90.00
_cell.angle_gamma   90.00
#
_symmetry.space_group_name_H-M   'P 1'
#
loop_
_entity.id
_entity.type
_entity.pdbx_description
1 polymer ?
#
loop_
_entity_poly.entity_id
_entity_poly.type
_entity_poly.pdbx_seq_one_letter_code
_entity_poly.pdbx_strand_id
1 'polypeptide(L)'
;MAPTPPATIDDLGLPGALYLGALMESCGRRTRIAPTRRMTLAVMGQLRELGLIDVPWPEPRWEASPEACETPIEGLQWRFAWQAYEPDALAPALRDYLQSVPRDDFAVALRLKIWRELVVAEGERYFEAQLSKHQFDPSWAQDLVFVHRECGLELSAAQWRYCAWAATRQGASIAQQQRLPDPARVREVIFAELRRRVGPVASGQWTNTSFMPFNARPDSALSALFAEHLTTLGELFWALVPSELALLAPARARHVS
;
A
#
# COMPACT_ATOMS: atom_id res chain seq x y z
N MET A 1 5.06 28.73 10.47
CA MET A 1 4.41 28.41 11.77
C MET A 1 4.38 26.90 11.88
N ALA A 2 4.88 26.30 12.95
CA ALA A 2 4.73 24.86 13.16
C ALA A 2 3.23 24.52 13.30
N PRO A 3 2.73 23.41 12.73
CA PRO A 3 1.36 22.99 12.90
C PRO A 3 1.06 22.73 14.37
N THR A 4 -0.13 23.14 14.82
CA THR A 4 -0.59 22.78 16.16
C THR A 4 -1.00 21.31 16.15
N PRO A 5 -0.39 20.44 16.96
CA PRO A 5 -0.74 19.03 16.97
C PRO A 5 -2.19 18.82 17.45
N PRO A 6 -2.87 17.78 17.00
CA PRO A 6 -4.22 17.41 17.46
C PRO A 6 -4.27 17.21 18.97
N ALA A 7 -5.39 17.56 19.60
CA ALA A 7 -5.55 17.39 21.03
C ALA A 7 -5.88 15.94 21.43
N THR A 8 -6.64 15.25 20.59
CA THR A 8 -7.15 13.89 20.84
C THR A 8 -6.98 12.98 19.61
N ILE A 9 -7.21 11.68 19.77
CA ILE A 9 -7.23 10.71 18.66
C ILE A 9 -8.37 11.03 17.68
N ASP A 10 -9.51 11.50 18.16
CA ASP A 10 -10.64 11.88 17.32
C ASP A 10 -10.28 13.01 16.35
N ASP A 11 -9.46 13.95 16.79
CA ASP A 11 -8.99 15.08 15.96
C ASP A 11 -8.02 14.67 14.86
N LEU A 12 -7.40 13.47 14.94
CA LEU A 12 -6.56 12.93 13.89
C LEU A 12 -7.35 12.57 12.62
N GLY A 13 -8.63 12.29 12.80
CA GLY A 13 -9.44 11.68 11.78
C GLY A 13 -8.94 10.28 11.38
N LEU A 14 -9.68 9.61 10.50
CA LEU A 14 -9.40 8.23 10.10
C LEU A 14 -8.00 8.04 9.47
N PRO A 15 -7.55 8.87 8.50
CA PRO A 15 -6.21 8.68 7.91
C PRO A 15 -5.09 8.92 8.92
N GLY A 16 -5.18 9.97 9.73
CA GLY A 16 -4.16 10.29 10.73
C GLY A 16 -4.00 9.17 11.77
N ALA A 17 -5.12 8.66 12.29
CA ALA A 17 -5.10 7.55 13.24
C ALA A 17 -4.57 6.25 12.61
N LEU A 18 -4.93 5.94 11.37
CA LEU A 18 -4.44 4.77 10.65
C LEU A 18 -2.93 4.86 10.40
N TYR A 19 -2.43 6.01 9.96
CA TYR A 19 -1.01 6.22 9.65
C TYR A 19 -0.15 6.23 10.90
N LEU A 20 -0.62 6.88 11.97
CA LEU A 20 0.08 6.85 13.25
C LEU A 20 0.12 5.43 13.82
N GLY A 21 -1.00 4.70 13.77
CA GLY A 21 -1.06 3.30 14.15
C GLY A 21 -0.07 2.43 13.36
N ALA A 22 0.03 2.64 12.03
CA ALA A 22 0.98 1.92 11.19
C ALA A 22 2.44 2.21 11.57
N LEU A 23 2.77 3.46 11.87
CA LEU A 23 4.09 3.83 12.36
C LEU A 23 4.41 3.13 13.69
N MET A 24 3.51 3.20 14.67
CA MET A 24 3.70 2.59 15.99
C MET A 24 3.86 1.06 15.90
N GLU A 25 3.00 0.39 15.12
CA GLU A 25 3.11 -1.07 14.94
C GLU A 25 4.38 -1.48 14.20
N SER A 26 4.82 -0.71 13.22
CA SER A 26 6.05 -0.99 12.47
C SER A 26 7.28 -0.96 13.38
N CYS A 27 7.35 0.01 14.30
CA CYS A 27 8.42 0.12 15.27
C CYS A 27 8.44 -1.06 16.24
N GLY A 28 7.28 -1.45 16.76
CA GLY A 28 7.16 -2.57 17.70
C GLY A 28 7.49 -3.93 17.10
N ARG A 29 7.14 -4.14 15.83
CA ARG A 29 7.30 -5.44 15.13
C ARG A 29 8.47 -5.49 14.16
N ARG A 30 9.18 -4.38 13.94
CA ARG A 30 10.22 -4.23 12.91
C ARG A 30 9.72 -4.61 11.51
N THR A 31 8.49 -4.23 11.20
CA THR A 31 7.87 -4.44 9.89
C THR A 31 7.89 -3.14 9.09
N ARG A 32 7.56 -3.20 7.80
CA ARG A 32 7.43 -2.01 6.97
C ARG A 32 6.20 -1.21 7.41
N ILE A 33 6.29 0.12 7.36
CA ILE A 33 5.15 1.01 7.65
C ILE A 33 4.06 0.81 6.58
N ALA A 34 4.43 0.91 5.31
CA ALA A 34 3.54 0.74 4.16
C ALA A 34 4.14 -0.21 3.11
N PRO A 35 3.36 -0.71 2.13
CA PRO A 35 3.84 -1.65 1.13
C PRO A 35 5.02 -1.14 0.32
N THR A 36 5.02 0.14 -0.07
CA THR A 36 6.05 0.75 -0.91
C THR A 36 6.76 1.88 -0.20
N ARG A 37 7.99 2.18 -0.66
CA ARG A 37 8.76 3.32 -0.16
C ARG A 37 8.01 4.64 -0.35
N ARG A 38 7.44 4.86 -1.53
CA ARG A 38 6.67 6.06 -1.86
C ARG A 38 5.51 6.27 -0.87
N MET A 39 4.74 5.22 -0.59
CA MET A 39 3.62 5.30 0.36
C MET A 39 4.12 5.53 1.79
N THR A 40 5.23 4.91 2.21
CA THR A 40 5.83 5.16 3.52
C THR A 40 6.23 6.64 3.68
N LEU A 41 6.86 7.24 2.66
CA LEU A 41 7.23 8.65 2.70
C LEU A 41 5.99 9.57 2.73
N ALA A 42 4.93 9.22 2.03
CA ALA A 42 3.66 9.95 2.09
C ALA A 42 3.03 9.89 3.50
N VAL A 43 3.03 8.72 4.12
CA VAL A 43 2.56 8.53 5.52
C VAL A 43 3.38 9.39 6.48
N MET A 44 4.71 9.33 6.40
CA MET A 44 5.60 10.12 7.25
C MET A 44 5.42 11.63 7.05
N GLY A 45 5.21 12.06 5.78
CA GLY A 45 4.91 13.46 5.45
C GLY A 45 3.63 13.95 6.10
N GLN A 46 2.55 13.18 6.03
CA GLN A 46 1.28 13.53 6.66
C GLN A 46 1.37 13.56 8.19
N LEU A 47 2.06 12.61 8.80
CA LEU A 47 2.26 12.61 10.25
C LEU A 47 3.05 13.84 10.73
N ARG A 48 4.01 14.28 9.93
CA ARG A 48 4.76 15.51 10.18
C ARG A 48 3.88 16.77 10.02
N GLU A 49 3.08 16.85 8.96
CA GLU A 49 2.14 17.95 8.75
C GLU A 49 1.12 18.06 9.88
N LEU A 50 0.72 16.96 10.48
CA LEU A 50 -0.12 16.90 11.67
C LEU A 50 0.63 17.23 12.97
N GLY A 51 1.96 17.45 12.94
CA GLY A 51 2.75 17.71 14.12
C GLY A 51 2.93 16.53 15.07
N LEU A 52 2.69 15.29 14.58
CA LEU A 52 2.78 14.06 15.40
C LEU A 52 4.20 13.53 15.49
N ILE A 53 5.00 13.79 14.47
CA ILE A 53 6.41 13.45 14.42
C ILE A 53 7.24 14.66 14.04
N ASP A 54 8.47 14.68 14.52
CA ASP A 54 9.49 15.62 14.14
C ASP A 54 10.62 14.86 13.43
N VAL A 55 11.03 15.37 12.27
CA VAL A 55 12.17 14.84 11.54
C VAL A 55 13.32 15.80 11.77
N PRO A 56 14.39 15.36 12.48
CA PRO A 56 15.52 16.23 12.79
C PRO A 56 16.14 16.80 11.51
N TRP A 57 16.47 18.09 11.56
CA TRP A 57 17.25 18.77 10.53
C TRP A 57 18.65 18.12 10.40
N PRO A 58 19.23 18.01 9.20
CA PRO A 58 18.73 18.54 7.93
C PRO A 58 18.35 17.44 6.93
N GLU A 59 17.10 17.38 6.55
CA GLU A 59 16.69 16.59 5.38
C GLU A 59 15.91 17.48 4.38
N PRO A 60 16.55 18.51 3.76
CA PRO A 60 15.85 19.38 2.81
C PRO A 60 15.30 18.60 1.58
N ARG A 61 15.94 17.48 1.22
CA ARG A 61 15.45 16.60 0.14
C ARG A 61 14.17 15.88 0.50
N TRP A 62 14.02 15.49 1.77
CA TRP A 62 12.81 14.84 2.26
C TRP A 62 11.60 15.77 2.26
N GLU A 63 11.82 17.06 2.59
CA GLU A 63 10.79 18.10 2.54
C GLU A 63 10.41 18.49 1.12
N ALA A 64 11.40 18.64 0.23
CA ALA A 64 11.18 19.12 -1.12
C ALA A 64 10.59 18.05 -2.04
N SER A 65 11.00 16.81 -1.89
CA SER A 65 10.54 15.69 -2.73
C SER A 65 10.78 14.36 -2.01
N PRO A 66 9.78 13.85 -1.28
CA PRO A 66 9.90 12.56 -0.60
C PRO A 66 10.26 11.42 -1.54
N GLU A 67 9.78 11.47 -2.80
CA GLU A 67 10.03 10.45 -3.81
C GLU A 67 11.49 10.46 -4.31
N ALA A 68 12.14 11.62 -4.28
CA ALA A 68 13.53 11.78 -4.69
C ALA A 68 14.53 11.59 -3.54
N CYS A 69 14.06 11.30 -2.32
CA CYS A 69 14.92 11.07 -1.17
C CYS A 69 15.72 9.78 -1.35
N GLU A 70 17.04 9.89 -1.40
CA GLU A 70 17.97 8.77 -1.53
C GLU A 70 18.23 8.05 -0.20
N THR A 71 17.93 8.71 0.94
CA THR A 71 18.12 8.14 2.26
C THR A 71 17.23 6.92 2.44
N PRO A 72 17.75 5.75 2.80
CA PRO A 72 16.93 4.59 3.13
C PRO A 72 15.91 4.93 4.21
N ILE A 73 14.70 4.41 4.09
CA ILE A 73 13.62 4.68 5.07
C ILE A 73 14.04 4.26 6.48
N GLU A 74 14.76 3.15 6.57
CA GLU A 74 15.33 2.64 7.81
C GLU A 74 16.38 3.59 8.44
N GLY A 75 16.97 4.47 7.61
CA GLY A 75 17.91 5.51 8.04
C GLY A 75 17.27 6.87 8.31
N LEU A 76 15.96 7.04 8.01
CA LEU A 76 15.27 8.29 8.34
C LEU A 76 15.11 8.39 9.86
N GLN A 77 15.80 9.36 10.45
CA GLN A 77 15.63 9.68 11.86
C GLN A 77 14.34 10.47 12.04
N TRP A 78 13.54 10.09 13.01
CA TRP A 78 12.34 10.81 13.42
C TRP A 78 12.14 10.71 14.91
N ARG A 79 11.41 11.64 15.49
CA ARG A 79 11.03 11.66 16.90
C ARG A 79 9.54 11.79 17.02
N PHE A 80 8.98 11.14 18.01
CA PHE A 80 7.59 11.37 18.39
C PHE A 80 7.47 12.74 19.03
N ALA A 81 6.60 13.58 18.47
CA ALA A 81 6.40 14.96 18.94
C ALA A 81 5.06 15.14 19.68
N TRP A 82 4.12 14.22 19.51
CA TRP A 82 2.81 14.30 20.12
C TRP A 82 2.82 13.84 21.57
N GLN A 83 2.45 14.73 22.48
CA GLN A 83 2.52 14.51 23.94
C GLN A 83 1.16 14.21 24.59
N ALA A 84 0.08 14.12 23.79
CA ALA A 84 -1.28 13.89 24.32
C ALA A 84 -1.47 12.47 24.92
N TYR A 85 -0.62 11.53 24.55
CA TYR A 85 -0.71 10.12 24.98
C TYR A 85 0.67 9.55 25.33
N GLU A 86 0.71 8.70 26.34
CA GLU A 86 1.87 7.85 26.60
C GLU A 86 2.01 6.81 25.48
N PRO A 87 3.22 6.53 24.97
CA PRO A 87 3.45 5.63 23.84
C PRO A 87 2.84 4.24 24.02
N ASP A 88 2.88 3.68 25.21
CA ASP A 88 2.35 2.33 25.50
C ASP A 88 0.82 2.28 25.46
N ALA A 89 0.15 3.38 25.83
CA ALA A 89 -1.32 3.47 25.78
C ALA A 89 -1.83 3.83 24.39
N LEU A 90 -0.99 4.46 23.56
CA LEU A 90 -1.39 4.99 22.26
C LEU A 90 -1.78 3.91 21.25
N ALA A 91 -0.98 2.86 21.12
CA ALA A 91 -1.22 1.82 20.11
C ALA A 91 -2.54 1.04 20.35
N PRO A 92 -2.92 0.66 21.58
CA PRO A 92 -4.25 0.13 21.85
C PRO A 92 -5.36 1.12 21.53
N ALA A 93 -5.23 2.37 21.99
CA ALA A 93 -6.24 3.41 21.79
C ALA A 93 -6.50 3.71 20.29
N LEU A 94 -5.46 3.72 19.47
CA LEU A 94 -5.60 3.87 18.02
C LEU A 94 -6.34 2.69 17.38
N ARG A 95 -6.08 1.45 17.83
CA ARG A 95 -6.80 0.27 17.33
C ARG A 95 -8.28 0.31 17.70
N ASP A 96 -8.59 0.68 18.94
CA ASP A 96 -9.96 0.82 19.42
C ASP A 96 -10.70 1.91 18.65
N TYR A 97 -10.05 3.05 18.41
CA TYR A 97 -10.59 4.11 17.57
C TYR A 97 -10.88 3.60 16.15
N LEU A 98 -9.93 2.95 15.47
CA LEU A 98 -10.12 2.45 14.10
C LEU A 98 -11.28 1.46 13.99
N GLN A 99 -11.50 0.63 15.01
CA GLN A 99 -12.63 -0.30 15.07
C GLN A 99 -13.97 0.41 15.32
N SER A 100 -13.95 1.52 16.04
CA SER A 100 -15.15 2.28 16.44
C SER A 100 -15.61 3.29 15.37
N VAL A 101 -14.77 3.62 14.37
CA VAL A 101 -15.11 4.60 13.32
C VAL A 101 -16.42 4.22 12.63
N PRO A 102 -17.44 5.09 12.61
CA PRO A 102 -18.73 4.84 11.95
C PRO A 102 -18.58 4.38 10.49
N ARG A 103 -19.61 3.71 9.99
CA ARG A 103 -19.70 3.29 8.58
C ARG A 103 -20.67 4.18 7.81
N ASP A 104 -20.64 5.48 8.06
CA ASP A 104 -21.36 6.45 7.27
C ASP A 104 -20.75 6.59 5.86
N ASP A 105 -21.46 7.24 4.95
CA ASP A 105 -21.07 7.35 3.54
C ASP A 105 -19.68 7.99 3.38
N PHE A 106 -19.37 9.01 4.20
CA PHE A 106 -18.06 9.69 4.14
C PHE A 106 -16.93 8.75 4.56
N ALA A 107 -17.09 8.05 5.67
CA ALA A 107 -16.09 7.14 6.18
C ALA A 107 -15.94 5.89 5.28
N VAL A 108 -17.01 5.44 4.62
CA VAL A 108 -16.96 4.37 3.61
C VAL A 108 -16.19 4.81 2.38
N ALA A 109 -16.48 6.01 1.85
CA ALA A 109 -15.75 6.56 0.70
C ALA A 109 -14.24 6.70 1.00
N LEU A 110 -13.89 7.15 2.21
CA LEU A 110 -12.50 7.28 2.62
C LEU A 110 -11.80 5.92 2.77
N ARG A 111 -12.47 4.93 3.37
CA ARG A 111 -11.96 3.54 3.44
C ARG A 111 -11.74 2.97 2.03
N LEU A 112 -12.69 3.20 1.12
CA LEU A 112 -12.59 2.73 -0.26
C LEU A 112 -11.40 3.35 -0.98
N LYS A 113 -11.17 4.66 -0.81
CA LYS A 113 -10.00 5.35 -1.37
C LYS A 113 -8.70 4.73 -0.85
N ILE A 114 -8.57 4.57 0.46
CA ILE A 114 -7.38 3.98 1.07
C ILE A 114 -7.18 2.53 0.58
N TRP A 115 -8.26 1.75 0.48
CA TRP A 115 -8.17 0.38 0.00
C TRP A 115 -7.66 0.29 -1.44
N ARG A 116 -8.17 1.13 -2.34
CA ARG A 116 -7.68 1.22 -3.73
C ARG A 116 -6.18 1.52 -3.79
N GLU A 117 -5.72 2.48 -3.00
CA GLU A 117 -4.30 2.83 -2.92
C GLU A 117 -3.47 1.66 -2.39
N LEU A 118 -3.94 0.96 -1.36
CA LEU A 118 -3.25 -0.18 -0.77
C LEU A 118 -3.14 -1.38 -1.72
N VAL A 119 -4.19 -1.74 -2.45
CA VAL A 119 -4.13 -2.88 -3.37
C VAL A 119 -3.16 -2.65 -4.53
N VAL A 120 -3.07 -1.41 -5.03
CA VAL A 120 -2.09 -1.04 -6.05
C VAL A 120 -0.68 -1.09 -5.48
N ALA A 121 -0.47 -0.56 -4.27
CA ALA A 121 0.83 -0.57 -3.60
C ALA A 121 1.32 -2.00 -3.26
N GLU A 122 0.43 -2.91 -2.86
CA GLU A 122 0.77 -4.33 -2.67
C GLU A 122 1.11 -5.03 -4.00
N GLY A 123 0.43 -4.66 -5.07
CA GLY A 123 0.77 -5.08 -6.44
C GLY A 123 2.15 -4.58 -6.87
N GLU A 124 2.43 -3.30 -6.67
CA GLU A 124 3.71 -2.63 -6.95
C GLU A 124 4.87 -3.33 -6.20
N ARG A 125 4.69 -3.57 -4.89
CA ARG A 125 5.67 -4.28 -4.07
C ARG A 125 5.97 -5.69 -4.60
N TYR A 126 4.93 -6.43 -4.96
CA TYR A 126 5.10 -7.76 -5.52
C TYR A 126 5.81 -7.70 -6.89
N PHE A 127 5.47 -6.71 -7.71
CA PHE A 127 6.11 -6.48 -9.00
C PHE A 127 7.60 -6.18 -8.85
N GLU A 128 7.98 -5.31 -7.90
CA GLU A 128 9.37 -5.03 -7.54
C GLU A 128 10.14 -6.32 -7.21
N ALA A 129 9.54 -7.20 -6.39
CA ALA A 129 10.14 -8.48 -6.05
C ALA A 129 10.28 -9.42 -7.26
N GLN A 130 9.31 -9.42 -8.19
CA GLN A 130 9.39 -10.21 -9.42
C GLN A 130 10.45 -9.68 -10.38
N LEU A 131 10.55 -8.37 -10.55
CA LEU A 131 11.60 -7.73 -11.36
C LEU A 131 12.98 -8.08 -10.80
N SER A 132 13.20 -7.91 -9.51
CA SER A 132 14.45 -8.27 -8.83
C SER A 132 14.82 -9.75 -9.00
N LYS A 133 13.84 -10.66 -8.87
CA LYS A 133 14.02 -12.10 -9.07
C LYS A 133 14.54 -12.44 -10.48
N HIS A 134 14.12 -11.69 -11.49
CA HIS A 134 14.53 -11.87 -12.88
C HIS A 134 15.70 -10.96 -13.27
N GLN A 135 16.34 -10.28 -12.30
CA GLN A 135 17.48 -9.39 -12.53
C GLN A 135 17.15 -8.18 -13.43
N PHE A 136 15.89 -7.74 -13.43
CA PHE A 136 15.45 -6.50 -14.04
C PHE A 136 15.51 -5.37 -13.01
N ASP A 137 15.51 -4.13 -13.51
CA ASP A 137 15.51 -2.95 -12.66
C ASP A 137 14.22 -2.88 -11.82
N PRO A 138 14.32 -3.03 -10.48
CA PRO A 138 13.15 -3.03 -9.60
C PRO A 138 12.41 -1.68 -9.59
N SER A 139 13.08 -0.58 -9.95
CA SER A 139 12.46 0.75 -9.98
C SER A 139 11.30 0.86 -10.98
N TRP A 140 11.26 0.00 -12.00
CA TRP A 140 10.15 -0.04 -12.96
C TRP A 140 8.81 -0.36 -12.28
N ALA A 141 8.81 -1.01 -11.12
CA ALA A 141 7.58 -1.32 -10.41
C ALA A 141 6.74 -0.08 -10.07
N GLN A 142 7.38 1.07 -9.86
CA GLN A 142 6.71 2.33 -9.55
C GLN A 142 5.72 2.77 -10.65
N ASP A 143 5.94 2.33 -11.88
CA ASP A 143 5.09 2.65 -13.02
C ASP A 143 3.77 1.87 -13.04
N LEU A 144 3.58 0.88 -12.16
CA LEU A 144 2.31 0.15 -12.03
C LEU A 144 1.14 1.11 -11.76
N VAL A 145 1.38 2.16 -10.98
CA VAL A 145 0.37 3.18 -10.69
C VAL A 145 -0.13 3.90 -11.95
N PHE A 146 0.75 4.12 -12.91
CA PHE A 146 0.37 4.73 -14.19
C PHE A 146 -0.47 3.76 -15.03
N VAL A 147 -0.11 2.46 -15.06
CA VAL A 147 -0.93 1.44 -15.72
C VAL A 147 -2.32 1.36 -15.11
N HIS A 148 -2.42 1.37 -13.77
CA HIS A 148 -3.71 1.39 -13.08
C HIS A 148 -4.57 2.60 -13.49
N ARG A 149 -4.00 3.80 -13.46
CA ARG A 149 -4.70 5.04 -13.85
C ARG A 149 -5.11 5.06 -15.32
N GLU A 150 -4.23 4.58 -16.20
CA GLU A 150 -4.46 4.51 -17.65
C GLU A 150 -5.58 3.53 -18.00
N CYS A 151 -5.60 2.36 -17.37
CA CYS A 151 -6.63 1.36 -17.61
C CYS A 151 -8.00 1.73 -16.98
N GLY A 152 -8.00 2.47 -15.87
CA GLY A 152 -9.22 2.89 -15.18
C GLY A 152 -10.04 1.72 -14.61
N LEU A 153 -9.44 0.55 -14.41
CA LEU A 153 -10.08 -0.67 -13.96
C LEU A 153 -9.60 -1.07 -12.57
N GLU A 154 -10.53 -1.50 -11.75
CA GLU A 154 -10.22 -1.97 -10.40
C GLU A 154 -9.90 -3.47 -10.41
N LEU A 155 -8.81 -3.83 -9.75
CA LEU A 155 -8.39 -5.20 -9.50
C LEU A 155 -8.19 -5.42 -8.00
N SER A 156 -8.30 -6.67 -7.55
CA SER A 156 -7.85 -7.02 -6.20
C SER A 156 -6.32 -7.05 -6.11
N ALA A 157 -5.79 -7.01 -4.89
CA ALA A 157 -4.35 -7.12 -4.69
C ALA A 157 -3.77 -8.44 -5.25
N ALA A 158 -4.51 -9.55 -5.11
CA ALA A 158 -4.11 -10.85 -5.67
C ALA A 158 -4.14 -10.88 -7.20
N GLN A 159 -5.06 -10.15 -7.84
CA GLN A 159 -5.10 -10.01 -9.30
C GLN A 159 -3.94 -9.13 -9.81
N TRP A 160 -3.59 -8.04 -9.12
CA TRP A 160 -2.39 -7.26 -9.46
C TRP A 160 -1.12 -8.11 -9.38
N ARG A 161 -1.00 -8.96 -8.36
CA ARG A 161 0.13 -9.90 -8.22
C ARG A 161 0.21 -10.87 -9.39
N TYR A 162 -0.94 -11.41 -9.85
CA TYR A 162 -0.99 -12.26 -11.04
C TYR A 162 -0.54 -11.52 -12.30
N CYS A 163 -1.06 -10.31 -12.54
CA CYS A 163 -0.69 -9.51 -13.71
C CYS A 163 0.81 -9.20 -13.72
N ALA A 164 1.36 -8.78 -12.58
CA ALA A 164 2.78 -8.49 -12.41
C ALA A 164 3.67 -9.72 -12.65
N TRP A 165 3.31 -10.88 -12.07
CA TRP A 165 4.04 -12.13 -12.29
C TRP A 165 4.06 -12.54 -13.76
N ALA A 166 2.90 -12.52 -14.41
CA ALA A 166 2.79 -12.96 -15.79
C ALA A 166 3.52 -12.02 -16.75
N ALA A 167 3.44 -10.71 -16.52
CA ALA A 167 4.16 -9.71 -17.31
C ALA A 167 5.68 -9.86 -17.17
N THR A 168 6.17 -10.05 -15.95
CA THR A 168 7.61 -10.26 -15.71
C THR A 168 8.12 -11.54 -16.35
N ARG A 169 7.35 -12.63 -16.30
CA ARG A 169 7.71 -13.88 -17.00
C ARG A 169 7.78 -13.71 -18.52
N GLN A 170 6.89 -12.93 -19.11
CA GLN A 170 6.93 -12.62 -20.54
C GLN A 170 8.20 -11.84 -20.88
N GLY A 171 8.57 -10.82 -20.09
CA GLY A 171 9.83 -10.12 -20.25
C GLY A 171 11.04 -11.02 -20.13
N ALA A 172 11.04 -11.92 -19.13
CA ALA A 172 12.13 -12.87 -18.93
C ALA A 172 12.28 -13.85 -20.11
N SER A 173 11.16 -14.33 -20.68
CA SER A 173 11.19 -15.18 -21.87
C SER A 173 11.82 -14.47 -23.06
N ILE A 174 11.48 -13.21 -23.30
CA ILE A 174 12.07 -12.41 -24.38
C ILE A 174 13.56 -12.14 -24.13
N ALA A 175 13.92 -11.81 -22.90
CA ALA A 175 15.34 -11.57 -22.55
C ALA A 175 16.21 -12.82 -22.78
N GLN A 176 15.72 -14.02 -22.47
CA GLN A 176 16.42 -15.28 -22.69
C GLN A 176 16.60 -15.63 -24.18
N GLN A 177 15.71 -15.17 -25.04
CA GLN A 177 15.79 -15.41 -26.49
C GLN A 177 16.82 -14.48 -27.18
N GLN A 178 17.26 -13.44 -26.52
CA GLN A 178 18.20 -12.45 -27.07
C GLN A 178 19.59 -12.69 -26.48
N ARG A 179 20.62 -12.70 -27.33
CA ARG A 179 22.02 -12.84 -26.89
C ARG A 179 22.49 -11.67 -26.01
N LEU A 180 21.98 -10.47 -26.30
CA LEU A 180 22.18 -9.23 -25.54
C LEU A 180 20.82 -8.53 -25.45
N PRO A 181 20.05 -8.75 -24.38
CA PRO A 181 18.75 -8.15 -24.25
C PRO A 181 18.88 -6.63 -24.03
N ASP A 182 18.12 -5.87 -24.80
CA ASP A 182 17.96 -4.42 -24.59
C ASP A 182 17.00 -4.20 -23.41
N PRO A 183 17.45 -3.60 -22.29
CA PRO A 183 16.59 -3.36 -21.12
C PRO A 183 15.36 -2.52 -21.45
N ALA A 184 15.46 -1.53 -22.36
CA ALA A 184 14.33 -0.69 -22.74
C ALA A 184 13.24 -1.51 -23.44
N ARG A 185 13.64 -2.41 -24.35
CA ARG A 185 12.71 -3.29 -25.05
C ARG A 185 12.07 -4.33 -24.11
N VAL A 186 12.85 -4.88 -23.16
CA VAL A 186 12.30 -5.80 -22.16
C VAL A 186 11.25 -5.07 -21.30
N ARG A 187 11.55 -3.86 -20.84
CA ARG A 187 10.60 -3.03 -20.08
C ARG A 187 9.33 -2.77 -20.88
N GLU A 188 9.45 -2.38 -22.16
CA GLU A 188 8.30 -2.16 -23.04
C GLU A 188 7.40 -3.42 -23.13
N VAL A 189 7.99 -4.60 -23.33
CA VAL A 189 7.26 -5.86 -23.39
C VAL A 189 6.55 -6.16 -22.08
N ILE A 190 7.21 -5.96 -20.93
CA ILE A 190 6.61 -6.17 -19.61
C ILE A 190 5.37 -5.28 -19.43
N PHE A 191 5.48 -3.99 -19.74
CA PHE A 191 4.36 -3.06 -19.57
C PHE A 191 3.26 -3.23 -20.60
N ALA A 192 3.57 -3.60 -21.83
CA ALA A 192 2.57 -3.98 -22.83
C ALA A 192 1.77 -5.19 -22.38
N GLU A 193 2.46 -6.22 -21.86
CA GLU A 193 1.80 -7.42 -21.33
C GLU A 193 0.96 -7.12 -20.08
N LEU A 194 1.45 -6.26 -19.19
CA LEU A 194 0.70 -5.83 -18.00
C LEU A 194 -0.63 -5.18 -18.41
N ARG A 195 -0.60 -4.19 -19.33
CA ARG A 195 -1.80 -3.53 -19.85
C ARG A 195 -2.76 -4.51 -20.52
N ARG A 196 -2.24 -5.43 -21.32
CA ARG A 196 -3.02 -6.44 -22.01
C ARG A 196 -3.83 -7.34 -21.07
N ARG A 197 -3.30 -7.58 -19.85
CA ARG A 197 -3.92 -8.49 -18.87
C ARG A 197 -5.00 -7.84 -18.03
N VAL A 198 -4.89 -6.56 -17.72
CA VAL A 198 -5.78 -5.87 -16.80
C VAL A 198 -7.26 -6.03 -17.19
N GLY A 199 -7.61 -5.78 -18.45
CA GLY A 199 -8.99 -5.87 -18.93
C GLY A 199 -9.63 -7.26 -18.79
N PRO A 200 -9.03 -8.32 -19.36
CA PRO A 200 -9.55 -9.69 -19.25
C PRO A 200 -9.61 -10.21 -17.80
N VAL A 201 -8.69 -9.78 -16.92
CA VAL A 201 -8.69 -10.13 -15.49
C VAL A 201 -9.81 -9.40 -14.76
N ALA A 202 -9.97 -8.09 -14.98
CA ALA A 202 -11.01 -7.28 -14.35
C ALA A 202 -12.42 -7.74 -14.75
N SER A 203 -12.61 -8.13 -16.01
CA SER A 203 -13.91 -8.61 -16.51
C SER A 203 -14.23 -10.06 -16.13
N GLY A 204 -13.30 -10.79 -15.52
CA GLY A 204 -13.47 -12.23 -15.24
C GLY A 204 -13.43 -13.12 -16.48
N GLN A 205 -13.04 -12.59 -17.65
CA GLN A 205 -12.88 -13.38 -18.86
C GLN A 205 -11.83 -14.49 -18.68
N TRP A 206 -10.79 -14.22 -17.91
CA TRP A 206 -9.79 -15.20 -17.54
C TRP A 206 -10.02 -15.70 -16.12
N THR A 207 -9.99 -17.01 -15.95
CA THR A 207 -10.10 -17.68 -14.64
C THR A 207 -8.71 -17.94 -14.03
N ASN A 208 -8.67 -18.21 -12.72
CA ASN A 208 -7.42 -18.51 -12.01
C ASN A 208 -6.35 -17.41 -12.12
N THR A 209 -6.79 -16.16 -12.09
CA THR A 209 -5.97 -14.97 -12.26
C THR A 209 -5.66 -14.26 -10.94
N SER A 210 -5.57 -15.02 -9.85
CA SER A 210 -5.40 -14.49 -8.51
C SER A 210 -4.24 -15.20 -7.81
N PHE A 211 -3.24 -14.43 -7.35
CA PHE A 211 -2.10 -14.94 -6.58
C PHE A 211 -2.16 -14.45 -5.15
N MET A 212 -2.73 -15.30 -4.29
CA MET A 212 -2.72 -15.06 -2.86
C MET A 212 -1.28 -15.11 -2.30
N PRO A 213 -0.92 -14.27 -1.34
CA PRO A 213 0.34 -14.43 -0.63
C PRO A 213 0.32 -15.70 0.21
N PHE A 214 1.50 -16.25 0.52
CA PHE A 214 1.61 -17.43 1.39
C PHE A 214 1.06 -17.14 2.79
N ASN A 215 1.38 -15.96 3.35
CA ASN A 215 0.75 -15.47 4.57
C ASN A 215 -0.41 -14.56 4.18
N ALA A 216 -1.60 -14.90 4.60
CA ALA A 216 -2.79 -14.09 4.33
C ALA A 216 -2.73 -12.71 5.02
N ARG A 217 -1.98 -12.57 6.11
CA ARG A 217 -1.74 -11.29 6.77
C ARG A 217 -0.79 -10.43 5.93
N PRO A 218 -1.12 -9.16 5.65
CA PRO A 218 -0.20 -8.24 4.99
C PRO A 218 1.09 -8.02 5.79
N ASP A 219 2.22 -7.90 5.09
CA ASP A 219 3.53 -7.69 5.73
C ASP A 219 3.77 -6.25 6.17
N SER A 220 3.04 -5.27 5.60
CA SER A 220 3.12 -3.88 6.04
C SER A 220 2.13 -3.58 7.15
N ALA A 221 2.54 -2.77 8.12
CA ALA A 221 1.68 -2.39 9.24
C ALA A 221 0.41 -1.67 8.77
N LEU A 222 0.51 -0.81 7.75
CA LEU A 222 -0.62 -0.07 7.21
C LEU A 222 -1.67 -0.98 6.59
N SER A 223 -1.27 -1.93 5.73
CA SER A 223 -2.21 -2.89 5.14
C SER A 223 -2.79 -3.83 6.19
N ALA A 224 -2.01 -4.24 7.18
CA ALA A 224 -2.47 -5.10 8.27
C ALA A 224 -3.53 -4.40 9.13
N LEU A 225 -3.28 -3.17 9.59
CA LEU A 225 -4.24 -2.38 10.37
C LEU A 225 -5.51 -2.10 9.57
N PHE A 226 -5.37 -1.77 8.29
CA PHE A 226 -6.52 -1.58 7.41
C PHE A 226 -7.38 -2.83 7.31
N ALA A 227 -6.78 -3.98 7.04
CA ALA A 227 -7.48 -5.24 6.85
C ALA A 227 -8.09 -5.80 8.15
N GLU A 228 -7.37 -5.71 9.27
CA GLU A 228 -7.73 -6.37 10.53
C GLU A 228 -8.61 -5.47 11.43
N HIS A 229 -8.29 -4.17 11.53
CA HIS A 229 -8.92 -3.27 12.49
C HIS A 229 -9.91 -2.29 11.85
N LEU A 230 -9.54 -1.64 10.75
CA LEU A 230 -10.40 -0.61 10.16
C LEU A 230 -11.58 -1.20 9.36
N THR A 231 -11.36 -2.30 8.64
CA THR A 231 -12.38 -2.87 7.73
C THR A 231 -12.83 -4.27 8.11
N THR A 232 -12.07 -4.96 8.95
CA THR A 232 -12.31 -6.38 9.30
C THR A 232 -12.40 -7.30 8.07
N LEU A 233 -11.73 -6.95 6.96
CA LEU A 233 -11.65 -7.78 5.76
C LEU A 233 -10.80 -9.04 5.98
N GLY A 234 -9.76 -8.95 6.83
CA GLY A 234 -8.83 -10.05 7.03
C GLY A 234 -8.20 -10.51 5.71
N GLU A 235 -8.27 -11.81 5.45
CA GLU A 235 -7.73 -12.42 4.22
C GLU A 235 -8.43 -11.94 2.94
N LEU A 236 -9.68 -11.52 3.03
CA LEU A 236 -10.46 -11.01 1.90
C LEU A 236 -9.90 -9.70 1.33
N PHE A 237 -9.05 -9.00 2.09
CA PHE A 237 -8.29 -7.85 1.60
C PHE A 237 -7.54 -8.17 0.29
N TRP A 238 -7.01 -9.38 0.17
CA TRP A 238 -6.29 -9.82 -1.02
C TRP A 238 -7.19 -10.20 -2.18
N ALA A 239 -8.29 -10.87 -1.89
CA ALA A 239 -9.14 -11.52 -2.88
C ALA A 239 -10.19 -10.58 -3.48
N LEU A 240 -10.76 -9.68 -2.66
CA LEU A 240 -11.85 -8.82 -3.11
C LEU A 240 -11.33 -7.60 -3.89
N VAL A 241 -12.08 -7.25 -4.93
CA VAL A 241 -11.93 -5.97 -5.62
C VAL A 241 -12.49 -4.86 -4.72
N PRO A 242 -11.76 -3.74 -4.55
CA PRO A 242 -12.23 -2.62 -3.73
C PRO A 242 -13.59 -2.10 -4.18
N SER A 243 -14.58 -2.18 -3.30
CA SER A 243 -15.94 -1.69 -3.53
C SER A 243 -16.64 -1.31 -2.23
N GLU A 244 -17.60 -0.39 -2.31
CA GLU A 244 -18.43 -0.01 -1.16
C GLU A 244 -19.23 -1.19 -0.64
N LEU A 245 -19.78 -2.00 -1.56
CA LEU A 245 -20.53 -3.20 -1.19
C LEU A 245 -19.71 -4.15 -0.32
N ALA A 246 -18.43 -4.38 -0.68
CA ALA A 246 -17.56 -5.23 0.11
C ALA A 246 -17.24 -4.65 1.49
N LEU A 247 -17.18 -3.31 1.64
CA LEU A 247 -16.98 -2.66 2.93
C LEU A 247 -18.22 -2.69 3.82
N LEU A 248 -19.41 -2.63 3.23
CA LEU A 248 -20.68 -2.62 3.96
C LEU A 248 -21.21 -4.03 4.29
N ALA A 249 -20.76 -5.06 3.56
CA ALA A 249 -21.19 -6.42 3.80
C ALA A 249 -20.85 -6.89 5.23
N PRO A 250 -21.77 -7.53 5.94
CA PRO A 250 -21.48 -8.10 7.25
C PRO A 250 -20.39 -9.16 7.17
N ALA A 251 -19.53 -9.25 8.19
CA ALA A 251 -18.37 -10.14 8.20
C ALA A 251 -18.74 -11.62 7.88
N ARG A 252 -19.92 -12.08 8.30
CA ARG A 252 -20.42 -13.44 8.02
C ARG A 252 -20.84 -13.67 6.55
N ALA A 253 -21.27 -12.63 5.83
CA ALA A 253 -21.70 -12.75 4.44
C ALA A 253 -20.51 -12.78 3.45
N ARG A 254 -19.34 -12.40 3.90
CA ARG A 254 -18.12 -12.33 3.07
C ARG A 254 -17.46 -13.68 2.79
N HIS A 255 -17.83 -14.73 3.56
CA HIS A 255 -17.24 -16.07 3.46
C HIS A 255 -18.01 -17.04 2.53
N VAL A 256 -19.07 -16.60 1.83
CA VAL A 256 -20.01 -17.48 1.09
C VAL A 256 -19.98 -17.26 -0.43
N SER A 257 -18.98 -16.58 -0.98
CA SER A 257 -18.89 -16.38 -2.44
C SER A 257 -17.64 -17.02 -3.06
#